data_931df64ff4bfd64ee0594d4e1764e358
#
_entry.id   931df64ff4bfd64ee0594d4e1764e358
#
_cell.length_a   1.000
_cell.length_b   1.000
_cell.length_c   1.000
_cell.angle_alpha   90.00
_cell.angle_beta   90.00
_cell.angle_gamma   90.00
#
_symmetry.space_group_name_H-M   'P 1'
#
loop_
_entity.id
_entity.type
_entity.pdbx_description
1 polymer ?
#
loop_
_entity_poly.entity_id
_entity_poly.type
_entity_poly.pdbx_seq_one_letter_code
_entity_poly.pdbx_strand_id
1 'polypeptide(L)'
;TTPDACPFIVGHSNQDRYGCPDSDADGWSNGDDNWTIMNGSDAFIDEPTQWSDRDFDGWGDNHSEGAKLVDDFSDNPTQWRDTDGDGWGDNRTYGATQVDDFPFVNSQYRDTDGDGYGDNFTGFEGDVCVSSTAEEVESGWISHFDRRGCRDSDMDGYSDPTNDWISHPAGFADAFPDDRSQWFDSDDDGFGDNLEFFDGQSWREAYRGDSCRTTEGSSTMDRWGCPDTDGDGWSDLGDAFIHEPTQWRDSDGDGHGDEEFGNRGDACPETRGTSLLDRLGCRDTDGDGWSDPTDNWKAHPHGIADAFPTEALQWKDSDGDGFGDNSDICPEEFGTSIYPLGCIDSDGDGFSDQNDAFPHDQADWNDSDGDGYGDNNDLFPNDSSDWFDIDMDGYGDNRDENQQ
;
A
#
# COMPACT_ATOMS: atom_id res chain seq x y z
N THR A 1 -12.86 28.93 -91.43
CA THR A 1 -12.07 27.69 -91.49
C THR A 1 -10.67 28.02 -90.95
N THR A 2 -10.35 27.43 -89.83
CA THR A 2 -8.94 27.50 -89.34
C THR A 2 -8.02 26.85 -90.32
N PRO A 3 -6.88 27.46 -90.72
CA PRO A 3 -5.94 26.86 -91.66
C PRO A 3 -5.31 25.64 -91.02
N ASP A 4 -5.09 24.58 -91.83
CA ASP A 4 -4.38 23.37 -91.45
C ASP A 4 -2.91 23.73 -91.09
N ALA A 5 -2.47 23.45 -89.92
CA ALA A 5 -1.11 23.74 -89.43
C ALA A 5 -0.11 22.63 -89.83
N CYS A 6 -0.56 21.46 -90.32
CA CYS A 6 0.24 20.33 -90.75
C CYS A 6 -0.16 19.85 -92.14
N PRO A 7 -0.16 20.69 -93.21
CA PRO A 7 -0.79 20.43 -94.52
C PRO A 7 -0.21 19.26 -95.30
N PHE A 8 0.87 18.66 -94.83
CA PHE A 8 1.54 17.51 -95.48
C PHE A 8 1.46 16.21 -94.67
N ILE A 9 0.82 16.23 -93.52
CA ILE A 9 0.68 15.09 -92.57
C ILE A 9 -0.77 15.00 -92.19
N VAL A 10 -1.34 13.86 -92.32
CA VAL A 10 -2.76 13.64 -91.85
C VAL A 10 -2.83 13.65 -90.38
N GLY A 11 -3.70 14.50 -89.81
CA GLY A 11 -3.97 14.60 -88.38
C GLY A 11 -5.38 15.11 -88.05
N HIS A 12 -5.76 15.04 -86.84
CA HIS A 12 -7.13 15.36 -86.37
C HIS A 12 -7.16 16.31 -85.16
N SER A 13 -6.02 16.83 -84.71
CA SER A 13 -5.95 17.76 -83.62
C SER A 13 -6.80 19.02 -83.89
N ASN A 14 -7.47 19.56 -82.87
CA ASN A 14 -8.40 20.66 -83.00
C ASN A 14 -8.41 21.64 -81.78
N GLN A 15 -7.51 21.47 -80.81
CA GLN A 15 -7.38 22.32 -79.66
C GLN A 15 -6.20 23.32 -79.77
N ASP A 16 -5.04 22.84 -80.27
CA ASP A 16 -3.82 23.65 -80.38
C ASP A 16 -3.48 23.93 -81.89
N ARG A 17 -2.92 22.98 -82.58
CA ARG A 17 -2.51 23.04 -84.01
C ARG A 17 -3.50 22.21 -84.85
N TYR A 18 -4.38 22.86 -85.57
CA TYR A 18 -5.43 22.19 -86.35
C TYR A 18 -4.87 21.33 -87.45
N GLY A 19 -5.33 20.08 -87.52
CA GLY A 19 -5.00 19.17 -88.65
C GLY A 19 -3.67 18.44 -88.44
N CYS A 20 -3.00 18.56 -87.34
CA CYS A 20 -1.77 17.88 -87.01
C CYS A 20 -2.03 16.46 -86.40
N PRO A 21 -1.02 15.58 -86.41
CA PRO A 21 -1.13 14.28 -85.76
C PRO A 21 -1.57 14.42 -84.30
N ASP A 22 -2.51 13.56 -83.93
CA ASP A 22 -3.11 13.45 -82.61
C ASP A 22 -3.36 11.94 -82.41
N SER A 23 -2.57 11.29 -81.57
CA SER A 23 -2.49 9.84 -81.44
C SER A 23 -3.59 9.23 -80.64
N ASP A 24 -4.05 9.90 -79.62
CA ASP A 24 -5.08 9.39 -78.66
C ASP A 24 -6.44 10.05 -78.85
N ALA A 25 -6.50 11.04 -79.79
CA ALA A 25 -7.74 11.71 -80.22
C ALA A 25 -8.35 12.62 -79.13
N ASP A 26 -7.58 13.23 -78.28
CA ASP A 26 -7.99 14.21 -77.29
C ASP A 26 -8.15 15.64 -77.84
N GLY A 27 -7.65 15.87 -79.08
CA GLY A 27 -7.72 17.13 -79.77
C GLY A 27 -6.45 17.94 -79.71
N TRP A 28 -5.45 17.57 -78.95
CA TRP A 28 -4.14 18.22 -78.88
C TRP A 28 -3.14 17.52 -79.85
N SER A 29 -2.21 18.30 -80.41
CA SER A 29 -1.30 17.71 -81.36
C SER A 29 -0.09 17.07 -80.71
N ASN A 30 0.37 15.92 -81.23
CA ASN A 30 1.66 15.36 -80.88
C ASN A 30 2.79 16.37 -81.09
N GLY A 31 3.83 16.32 -80.22
CA GLY A 31 5.01 17.14 -80.35
C GLY A 31 5.84 16.79 -81.59
N ASP A 32 6.56 17.82 -82.19
CA ASP A 32 7.55 17.68 -83.26
C ASP A 32 8.78 18.54 -82.98
N ASP A 33 9.77 18.55 -83.89
CA ASP A 33 11.03 19.31 -83.71
C ASP A 33 10.85 20.82 -83.50
N ASN A 34 9.69 21.36 -83.87
CA ASN A 34 9.38 22.80 -83.81
C ASN A 34 8.23 23.11 -82.82
N TRP A 35 7.53 22.13 -82.40
CA TRP A 35 6.39 22.24 -81.48
C TRP A 35 6.49 21.19 -80.40
N THR A 36 7.02 21.60 -79.30
CA THR A 36 7.31 20.75 -78.17
C THR A 36 6.31 20.98 -76.99
N ILE A 37 6.34 20.16 -75.96
CA ILE A 37 5.56 20.33 -74.72
C ILE A 37 5.73 21.75 -74.17
N MET A 38 6.94 22.35 -74.25
CA MET A 38 7.19 23.73 -73.82
C MET A 38 6.45 24.78 -74.68
N ASN A 39 5.99 24.43 -75.87
CA ASN A 39 5.27 25.32 -76.78
C ASN A 39 3.75 25.01 -76.76
N GLY A 40 3.31 23.97 -75.97
CA GLY A 40 1.93 23.58 -75.86
C GLY A 40 1.49 22.39 -76.71
N SER A 41 2.42 21.50 -77.13
CA SER A 41 2.05 20.20 -77.71
C SER A 41 1.56 19.33 -76.63
N ASP A 42 0.83 18.27 -77.03
CA ASP A 42 0.40 17.20 -76.09
C ASP A 42 1.59 16.57 -75.37
N ALA A 43 1.53 16.57 -74.05
CA ALA A 43 2.53 15.98 -73.18
C ALA A 43 2.30 14.46 -72.98
N PHE A 44 1.07 13.95 -73.23
CA PHE A 44 0.68 12.58 -73.04
C PHE A 44 0.05 11.90 -74.25
N ILE A 45 0.82 11.78 -75.32
CA ILE A 45 0.40 11.39 -76.66
C ILE A 45 -0.35 10.07 -76.82
N ASP A 46 -0.45 9.27 -75.76
CA ASP A 46 -1.14 7.99 -75.64
C ASP A 46 -2.20 7.97 -74.54
N GLU A 47 -2.46 9.09 -73.87
CA GLU A 47 -3.46 9.17 -72.77
C GLU A 47 -4.48 10.32 -73.02
N PRO A 48 -5.65 9.98 -73.60
CA PRO A 48 -6.62 10.95 -74.07
C PRO A 48 -7.32 11.78 -72.98
N THR A 49 -6.96 11.61 -71.75
CA THR A 49 -7.49 12.38 -70.63
C THR A 49 -6.48 13.42 -70.09
N GLN A 50 -5.28 13.43 -70.62
CA GLN A 50 -4.21 14.38 -70.24
C GLN A 50 -3.52 14.94 -71.50
N TRP A 51 -3.15 16.22 -71.45
CA TRP A 51 -2.44 16.93 -72.59
C TRP A 51 -1.41 17.96 -72.09
N SER A 52 -1.44 18.30 -70.81
CA SER A 52 -0.54 19.29 -70.23
C SER A 52 0.19 18.67 -69.03
N ASP A 53 1.49 18.93 -68.94
CA ASP A 53 2.38 18.59 -67.83
C ASP A 53 3.27 19.84 -67.65
N ARG A 54 2.92 20.69 -66.70
CA ARG A 54 3.52 22.02 -66.53
C ARG A 54 4.89 21.97 -65.89
N ASP A 55 5.11 21.06 -64.98
CA ASP A 55 6.36 20.93 -64.21
C ASP A 55 7.27 19.80 -64.75
N PHE A 56 6.78 18.99 -65.67
CA PHE A 56 7.52 17.94 -66.39
C PHE A 56 7.83 16.71 -65.45
N ASP A 57 6.97 16.36 -64.62
CA ASP A 57 7.15 15.18 -63.73
C ASP A 57 6.54 13.89 -64.30
N GLY A 58 5.73 14.01 -65.34
CA GLY A 58 5.06 12.88 -66.03
C GLY A 58 3.64 12.63 -65.54
N TRP A 59 3.07 13.52 -64.74
CA TRP A 59 1.68 13.53 -64.36
C TRP A 59 0.96 14.73 -64.97
N GLY A 60 -0.33 14.62 -65.20
CA GLY A 60 -1.04 15.59 -66.04
C GLY A 60 -1.91 16.56 -65.26
N ASP A 61 -1.95 17.81 -65.74
CA ASP A 61 -2.66 18.93 -65.11
C ASP A 61 -4.18 18.86 -65.20
N ASN A 62 -4.77 17.91 -65.92
CA ASN A 62 -6.22 17.82 -66.10
C ASN A 62 -6.88 17.04 -64.94
N HIS A 63 -7.68 17.77 -64.18
CA HIS A 63 -8.45 17.24 -63.05
C HIS A 63 -9.92 16.93 -63.38
N SER A 64 -10.30 16.82 -64.65
CA SER A 64 -11.69 16.53 -65.02
C SER A 64 -12.10 15.12 -64.55
N GLU A 65 -13.38 14.92 -64.33
CA GLU A 65 -13.91 13.63 -63.90
C GLU A 65 -13.55 12.52 -64.89
N GLY A 66 -12.88 11.49 -64.41
CA GLY A 66 -12.40 10.36 -65.24
C GLY A 66 -10.99 10.54 -65.82
N ALA A 67 -10.30 11.68 -65.60
CA ALA A 67 -8.92 11.84 -65.94
C ALA A 67 -8.02 10.85 -65.22
N LYS A 68 -7.01 10.33 -65.94
CA LYS A 68 -5.97 9.46 -65.40
C LYS A 68 -4.67 10.26 -65.23
N LEU A 69 -3.72 9.70 -64.47
CA LEU A 69 -2.43 10.34 -64.23
C LEU A 69 -2.56 11.79 -63.76
N VAL A 70 -3.53 12.07 -62.91
CA VAL A 70 -3.78 13.41 -62.39
C VAL A 70 -2.66 13.84 -61.47
N ASP A 71 -2.18 15.05 -61.68
CA ASP A 71 -1.22 15.73 -60.81
C ASP A 71 -1.90 16.75 -59.92
N ASP A 72 -1.88 16.50 -58.62
CA ASP A 72 -2.44 17.39 -57.60
C ASP A 72 -1.50 18.61 -57.34
N PHE A 73 -0.23 18.59 -57.89
CA PHE A 73 0.80 19.60 -57.65
C PHE A 73 1.44 20.14 -58.94
N SER A 74 0.68 20.55 -59.89
CA SER A 74 1.10 20.93 -61.28
C SER A 74 2.20 22.00 -61.40
N ASP A 75 2.75 22.52 -60.34
CA ASP A 75 3.89 23.42 -60.30
C ASP A 75 5.07 22.86 -59.44
N ASN A 76 4.99 21.59 -58.98
CA ASN A 76 6.01 20.96 -58.14
C ASN A 76 6.44 19.59 -58.68
N PRO A 77 7.49 19.51 -59.47
CA PRO A 77 7.93 18.28 -60.15
C PRO A 77 8.40 17.16 -59.19
N THR A 78 8.22 17.32 -57.92
CA THR A 78 8.57 16.32 -56.92
C THR A 78 7.34 15.73 -56.20
N GLN A 79 6.16 16.24 -56.49
CA GLN A 79 4.88 15.79 -55.92
C GLN A 79 3.83 15.69 -57.02
N TRP A 80 2.98 14.71 -56.98
CA TRP A 80 1.88 14.50 -57.93
C TRP A 80 0.59 13.99 -57.27
N ARG A 81 0.61 13.69 -55.95
CA ARG A 81 -0.53 13.15 -55.26
C ARG A 81 -0.70 13.74 -53.88
N ASP A 82 -1.93 14.10 -53.55
CA ASP A 82 -2.39 14.56 -52.25
C ASP A 82 -3.58 13.69 -51.86
N THR A 83 -3.35 12.68 -51.03
CA THR A 83 -4.38 11.67 -50.73
C THR A 83 -5.47 12.18 -49.79
N ASP A 84 -5.16 13.08 -48.86
CA ASP A 84 -6.12 13.60 -47.86
C ASP A 84 -6.58 15.03 -48.13
N GLY A 85 -5.95 15.70 -49.10
CA GLY A 85 -6.38 17.02 -49.61
C GLY A 85 -5.95 18.19 -48.72
N ASP A 86 -4.83 18.08 -48.03
CA ASP A 86 -4.34 19.14 -47.15
C ASP A 86 -3.37 20.10 -47.83
N GLY A 87 -2.93 19.78 -49.03
CA GLY A 87 -2.02 20.58 -49.86
C GLY A 87 -0.55 20.21 -49.71
N TRP A 88 -0.25 19.08 -49.05
CA TRP A 88 1.10 18.49 -49.00
C TRP A 88 1.13 17.15 -49.72
N GLY A 89 2.27 16.76 -50.25
CA GLY A 89 2.34 15.64 -51.19
C GLY A 89 2.84 14.34 -50.61
N ASP A 90 2.27 13.24 -51.10
CA ASP A 90 2.52 11.87 -50.58
C ASP A 90 3.94 11.37 -50.89
N ASN A 91 4.69 12.01 -51.84
CA ASN A 91 6.00 11.54 -52.25
C ASN A 91 7.08 11.90 -51.23
N ARG A 92 7.61 10.89 -50.57
CA ARG A 92 8.69 11.00 -49.56
C ARG A 92 10.08 10.64 -50.12
N THR A 93 10.29 10.59 -51.44
CA THR A 93 11.60 10.23 -51.99
C THR A 93 12.63 11.31 -51.71
N TYR A 94 13.90 10.91 -51.63
CA TYR A 94 15.01 11.86 -51.41
C TYR A 94 15.00 13.00 -52.41
N GLY A 95 14.93 14.23 -51.94
CA GLY A 95 14.88 15.44 -52.74
C GLY A 95 13.48 15.96 -53.05
N ALA A 96 12.42 15.24 -52.63
CA ALA A 96 11.07 15.77 -52.72
C ALA A 96 10.89 16.99 -51.82
N THR A 97 10.08 17.92 -52.26
CA THR A 97 9.72 19.15 -51.55
C THR A 97 8.22 19.08 -51.17
N GLN A 98 7.78 19.83 -50.17
CA GLN A 98 6.37 19.86 -49.75
C GLN A 98 5.86 18.46 -49.40
N VAL A 99 6.68 17.72 -48.66
CA VAL A 99 6.41 16.33 -48.27
C VAL A 99 5.40 16.30 -47.15
N ASP A 100 4.44 15.40 -47.27
CA ASP A 100 3.50 15.05 -46.23
C ASP A 100 4.00 13.84 -45.42
N ASP A 101 4.16 14.03 -44.14
CA ASP A 101 4.51 12.95 -43.21
C ASP A 101 3.27 12.12 -42.77
N PHE A 102 2.05 12.63 -43.04
CA PHE A 102 0.77 11.99 -42.64
C PHE A 102 -0.24 11.88 -43.80
N PRO A 103 0.03 11.19 -44.93
CA PRO A 103 -0.76 11.19 -46.15
C PRO A 103 -2.21 10.77 -46.10
N PHE A 104 -2.74 10.49 -44.89
CA PHE A 104 -4.11 10.11 -44.66
C PHE A 104 -4.79 10.94 -43.57
N VAL A 105 -4.12 12.02 -43.09
CA VAL A 105 -4.60 12.83 -41.96
C VAL A 105 -4.51 14.32 -42.34
N ASN A 106 -5.51 14.84 -42.99
CA ASN A 106 -5.57 16.22 -43.52
C ASN A 106 -5.41 17.36 -42.48
N SER A 107 -5.20 17.07 -41.27
CA SER A 107 -4.89 18.03 -40.20
C SER A 107 -3.44 17.97 -39.75
N GLN A 108 -2.65 17.07 -40.32
CA GLN A 108 -1.22 16.90 -40.05
C GLN A 108 -0.45 16.70 -41.35
N TYR A 109 0.69 17.33 -41.48
CA TYR A 109 1.53 17.20 -42.68
C TYR A 109 3.03 17.15 -42.36
N ARG A 110 3.41 17.38 -41.12
CA ARG A 110 4.81 17.45 -40.71
C ARG A 110 5.00 16.75 -39.36
N ASP A 111 6.09 16.01 -39.26
CA ASP A 111 6.61 15.36 -38.06
C ASP A 111 8.09 15.76 -37.96
N THR A 112 8.40 16.77 -37.11
CA THR A 112 9.73 17.39 -37.10
C THR A 112 10.77 16.51 -36.40
N ASP A 113 10.38 15.77 -35.37
CA ASP A 113 11.28 14.93 -34.58
C ASP A 113 11.14 13.44 -34.90
N GLY A 114 10.11 13.05 -35.65
CA GLY A 114 9.94 11.68 -36.14
C GLY A 114 9.32 10.72 -35.12
N ASP A 115 8.57 11.25 -34.17
CA ASP A 115 7.97 10.46 -33.10
C ASP A 115 6.62 9.83 -33.46
N GLY A 116 6.07 10.24 -34.62
CA GLY A 116 4.80 9.74 -35.15
C GLY A 116 3.59 10.61 -34.80
N TYR A 117 3.77 11.70 -34.06
CA TYR A 117 2.77 12.72 -33.83
C TYR A 117 3.04 13.95 -34.71
N GLY A 118 1.99 14.60 -35.22
CA GLY A 118 2.16 15.73 -36.12
C GLY A 118 2.32 17.06 -35.42
N ASP A 119 3.19 17.92 -35.97
CA ASP A 119 3.55 19.25 -35.45
C ASP A 119 2.32 20.17 -35.19
N ASN A 120 1.18 19.91 -35.84
CA ASN A 120 -0.04 20.68 -35.57
C ASN A 120 -0.75 20.18 -34.37
N PHE A 121 -0.46 20.78 -33.21
CA PHE A 121 -1.03 20.34 -31.91
C PHE A 121 -2.57 20.39 -31.83
N THR A 122 -3.22 21.16 -32.74
CA THR A 122 -4.69 21.24 -32.84
C THR A 122 -5.29 20.22 -33.80
N GLY A 123 -4.45 19.55 -34.58
CA GLY A 123 -4.83 18.46 -35.48
C GLY A 123 -5.11 17.15 -34.79
N PHE A 124 -5.43 16.15 -35.62
CA PHE A 124 -5.61 14.78 -35.09
C PHE A 124 -4.25 14.28 -34.54
N GLU A 125 -4.29 13.80 -33.30
CA GLU A 125 -3.10 13.32 -32.58
C GLU A 125 -1.91 14.32 -32.66
N GLY A 126 -2.22 15.61 -32.38
CA GLY A 126 -1.21 16.67 -32.46
C GLY A 126 -0.14 16.55 -31.39
N ASP A 127 1.10 16.75 -31.80
CA ASP A 127 2.26 16.77 -30.92
C ASP A 127 2.32 18.06 -30.11
N VAL A 128 2.58 17.91 -28.83
CA VAL A 128 2.78 19.02 -27.91
C VAL A 128 4.25 19.34 -27.71
N CYS A 129 5.14 18.39 -27.98
CA CYS A 129 6.58 18.48 -27.78
C CYS A 129 7.38 18.26 -29.07
N VAL A 130 7.11 19.04 -30.10
CA VAL A 130 7.62 18.96 -31.49
C VAL A 130 9.15 18.92 -31.68
N SER A 131 9.91 18.67 -30.66
CA SER A 131 11.38 18.62 -30.68
C SER A 131 11.96 17.62 -29.70
N SER A 132 11.30 16.49 -29.54
CA SER A 132 11.81 15.35 -28.76
C SER A 132 13.17 14.88 -29.31
N THR A 133 14.01 14.33 -28.44
CA THR A 133 15.33 13.88 -28.91
C THR A 133 15.22 12.56 -29.65
N ALA A 134 16.15 12.30 -30.58
CA ALA A 134 16.21 11.02 -31.27
C ALA A 134 16.34 9.82 -30.32
N GLU A 135 16.96 10.01 -29.13
CA GLU A 135 17.07 8.97 -28.11
C GLU A 135 15.71 8.68 -27.45
N GLU A 136 14.92 9.70 -27.17
CA GLU A 136 13.56 9.56 -26.60
C GLU A 136 12.64 8.85 -27.60
N VAL A 137 12.68 9.26 -28.88
CA VAL A 137 11.88 8.64 -29.93
C VAL A 137 12.27 7.18 -30.19
N GLU A 138 13.56 6.88 -30.35
CA GLU A 138 14.07 5.53 -30.61
C GLU A 138 13.83 4.59 -29.42
N SER A 139 13.83 5.11 -28.18
CA SER A 139 13.61 4.33 -26.97
C SER A 139 12.13 4.15 -26.63
N GLY A 140 11.23 4.89 -27.29
CA GLY A 140 9.81 4.89 -27.03
C GLY A 140 9.42 5.65 -25.73
N TRP A 141 10.26 6.55 -25.28
CA TRP A 141 10.04 7.39 -24.07
C TRP A 141 9.16 8.60 -24.40
N ILE A 142 7.98 8.32 -24.95
CA ILE A 142 7.05 9.32 -25.46
C ILE A 142 5.65 9.05 -24.96
N SER A 143 5.05 10.05 -24.33
CA SER A 143 3.72 10.00 -23.78
C SER A 143 2.62 9.95 -24.83
N HIS A 144 1.53 9.26 -24.50
CA HIS A 144 0.39 9.01 -25.37
C HIS A 144 -0.95 9.49 -24.81
N PHE A 145 -1.07 9.61 -23.50
CA PHE A 145 -2.36 9.81 -22.83
C PHE A 145 -2.64 11.26 -22.46
N ASP A 146 -1.64 12.02 -22.06
CA ASP A 146 -1.80 13.42 -21.63
C ASP A 146 -1.27 14.43 -22.67
N ARG A 147 0.02 14.61 -22.78
CA ARG A 147 0.72 15.47 -23.74
C ARG A 147 1.48 14.60 -24.72
N ARG A 148 0.84 14.30 -25.87
CA ARG A 148 1.45 13.44 -26.88
C ARG A 148 2.78 14.02 -27.38
N GLY A 149 3.72 13.14 -27.65
CA GLY A 149 5.05 13.51 -28.13
C GLY A 149 6.01 13.99 -27.04
N CYS A 150 5.57 14.13 -25.80
CA CYS A 150 6.44 14.59 -24.72
C CYS A 150 7.15 13.42 -24.04
N ARG A 151 8.22 13.74 -23.32
CA ARG A 151 9.01 12.75 -22.62
C ARG A 151 8.18 11.98 -21.59
N ASP A 152 8.38 10.67 -21.57
CA ASP A 152 7.78 9.69 -20.65
C ASP A 152 8.89 8.70 -20.26
N SER A 153 9.45 8.87 -19.07
CA SER A 153 10.69 8.17 -18.68
C SER A 153 10.49 6.70 -18.36
N ASP A 154 9.31 6.30 -17.88
CA ASP A 154 9.01 4.93 -17.48
C ASP A 154 8.07 4.18 -18.44
N MET A 155 7.56 4.88 -19.47
CA MET A 155 6.72 4.33 -20.53
C MET A 155 5.35 3.86 -20.05
N ASP A 156 4.73 4.60 -19.18
CA ASP A 156 3.36 4.33 -18.72
C ASP A 156 2.30 5.06 -19.57
N GLY A 157 2.72 6.02 -20.37
CA GLY A 157 1.92 6.80 -21.31
C GLY A 157 1.60 8.22 -20.83
N TYR A 158 2.01 8.59 -19.64
CA TYR A 158 1.89 9.95 -19.10
C TYR A 158 3.25 10.67 -19.20
N SER A 159 3.21 11.99 -19.40
CA SER A 159 4.43 12.76 -19.59
C SER A 159 5.09 13.16 -18.28
N ASP A 160 6.43 13.15 -18.30
CA ASP A 160 7.25 13.67 -17.20
C ASP A 160 6.85 15.11 -16.85
N PRO A 161 6.91 15.51 -15.57
CA PRO A 161 6.62 16.88 -15.17
C PRO A 161 7.69 17.87 -15.66
N THR A 162 7.26 19.09 -15.95
CA THR A 162 8.12 20.23 -16.29
C THR A 162 7.73 21.46 -15.48
N ASN A 163 8.46 22.58 -15.64
CA ASN A 163 8.11 23.82 -14.94
C ASN A 163 6.72 24.36 -15.28
N ASP A 164 6.22 24.08 -16.52
CA ASP A 164 4.93 24.54 -17.02
C ASP A 164 3.88 23.44 -17.05
N TRP A 165 4.27 22.22 -16.74
CA TRP A 165 3.42 21.03 -16.71
C TRP A 165 3.74 20.24 -15.44
N ILE A 166 3.08 20.62 -14.37
CA ILE A 166 3.35 20.11 -13.02
C ILE A 166 2.64 18.79 -12.77
N SER A 167 3.24 17.96 -11.91
CA SER A 167 2.71 16.65 -11.54
C SER A 167 1.38 16.75 -10.81
N HIS A 168 0.61 15.69 -10.90
CA HIS A 168 -0.59 15.51 -10.09
C HIS A 168 -0.22 15.54 -8.58
N PRO A 169 -1.07 16.08 -7.67
CA PRO A 169 -2.42 16.59 -7.92
C PRO A 169 -2.48 18.08 -8.31
N ALA A 170 -1.37 18.81 -8.26
CA ALA A 170 -1.35 20.24 -8.58
C ALA A 170 -1.52 20.51 -10.09
N GLY A 171 -1.20 19.53 -10.94
CA GLY A 171 -1.35 19.53 -12.39
C GLY A 171 -1.85 18.20 -12.93
N PHE A 172 -1.37 17.81 -14.12
CA PHE A 172 -1.79 16.59 -14.80
C PHE A 172 -0.60 15.76 -15.31
N ALA A 173 0.65 16.21 -15.07
CA ALA A 173 1.82 15.42 -15.39
C ALA A 173 1.90 14.21 -14.47
N ASP A 174 2.68 13.23 -14.90
CA ASP A 174 3.00 12.07 -14.10
C ASP A 174 3.58 12.47 -12.74
N ALA A 175 3.04 11.91 -11.67
CA ALA A 175 3.52 12.10 -10.31
C ALA A 175 4.71 11.18 -9.98
N PHE A 176 4.89 10.09 -10.74
CA PHE A 176 5.89 9.05 -10.49
C PHE A 176 6.72 8.72 -11.74
N PRO A 177 7.50 9.64 -12.34
CA PRO A 177 8.15 9.49 -13.64
C PRO A 177 9.18 8.35 -13.76
N ASP A 178 9.41 7.62 -12.72
CA ASP A 178 10.32 6.47 -12.65
C ASP A 178 9.57 5.17 -12.26
N ASP A 179 8.23 5.21 -12.13
CA ASP A 179 7.42 4.05 -11.71
C ASP A 179 6.24 3.79 -12.64
N ARG A 180 6.46 3.00 -13.66
CA ARG A 180 5.51 2.59 -14.68
C ARG A 180 4.15 2.10 -14.17
N SER A 181 4.03 1.79 -12.91
CA SER A 181 2.77 1.31 -12.33
C SER A 181 1.92 2.41 -11.72
N GLN A 182 2.45 3.63 -11.64
CA GLN A 182 1.81 4.78 -10.99
C GLN A 182 1.96 6.03 -11.85
N TRP A 183 0.93 6.87 -11.91
CA TRP A 183 0.98 8.15 -12.63
C TRP A 183 0.22 9.28 -11.94
N PHE A 184 -0.71 8.98 -11.04
CA PHE A 184 -1.42 9.98 -10.24
C PHE A 184 -1.19 9.76 -8.74
N ASP A 185 -1.15 10.87 -8.01
CA ASP A 185 -1.13 10.96 -6.57
C ASP A 185 -2.20 12.00 -6.19
N SER A 186 -3.37 11.55 -5.71
CA SER A 186 -4.52 12.45 -5.56
C SER A 186 -4.50 13.27 -4.28
N ASP A 187 -3.74 12.86 -3.27
CA ASP A 187 -3.64 13.55 -1.98
C ASP A 187 -2.24 14.03 -1.63
N ASP A 188 -1.25 13.75 -2.53
CA ASP A 188 0.14 14.23 -2.42
C ASP A 188 0.92 13.61 -1.25
N ASP A 189 0.62 12.34 -0.94
CA ASP A 189 1.28 11.64 0.16
C ASP A 189 2.49 10.78 -0.26
N GLY A 190 2.69 10.65 -1.58
CA GLY A 190 3.80 9.91 -2.18
C GLY A 190 3.50 8.44 -2.45
N PHE A 191 2.25 8.02 -2.31
CA PHE A 191 1.74 6.73 -2.78
C PHE A 191 0.82 6.95 -3.98
N GLY A 192 0.95 6.10 -5.00
CA GLY A 192 0.20 6.30 -6.25
C GLY A 192 -1.19 5.71 -6.21
N ASP A 193 -2.13 6.35 -6.90
CA ASP A 193 -3.54 5.97 -6.94
C ASP A 193 -3.82 4.56 -7.47
N ASN A 194 -2.89 3.94 -8.19
CA ASN A 194 -3.11 2.65 -8.83
C ASN A 194 -2.86 1.50 -7.86
N LEU A 195 -3.85 0.67 -7.63
CA LEU A 195 -3.68 -0.60 -6.93
C LEU A 195 -3.21 -1.72 -7.87
N GLU A 196 -3.58 -1.62 -9.14
CA GLU A 196 -3.23 -2.56 -10.20
C GLU A 196 -2.95 -1.81 -11.51
N PHE A 197 -2.05 -2.32 -12.34
CA PHE A 197 -1.78 -1.82 -13.69
C PHE A 197 -1.68 -2.97 -14.70
N PHE A 198 -1.84 -2.66 -16.00
CA PHE A 198 -1.73 -3.64 -17.07
C PHE A 198 -0.34 -3.57 -17.74
N ASP A 199 0.47 -4.61 -17.59
CA ASP A 199 1.86 -4.67 -18.10
C ASP A 199 1.98 -4.98 -19.61
N GLY A 200 0.86 -4.97 -20.33
CA GLY A 200 0.78 -5.36 -21.75
C GLY A 200 0.46 -6.87 -21.96
N GLN A 201 0.48 -7.67 -20.93
CA GLN A 201 0.18 -9.11 -20.94
C GLN A 201 -0.85 -9.52 -19.90
N SER A 202 -0.77 -8.94 -18.71
CA SER A 202 -1.63 -9.27 -17.57
C SER A 202 -1.79 -8.09 -16.61
N TRP A 203 -2.82 -8.12 -15.78
CA TRP A 203 -2.94 -7.22 -14.66
C TRP A 203 -1.93 -7.60 -13.58
N ARG A 204 -1.24 -6.62 -13.04
CA ARG A 204 -0.27 -6.72 -11.96
C ARG A 204 -0.67 -5.79 -10.82
N GLU A 205 -0.29 -6.14 -9.61
CA GLU A 205 -0.34 -5.23 -8.48
C GLU A 205 0.63 -4.07 -8.73
N ALA A 206 0.18 -2.85 -8.53
CA ALA A 206 1.02 -1.67 -8.67
C ALA A 206 1.98 -1.55 -7.48
N TYR A 207 3.14 -0.99 -7.72
CA TYR A 207 4.10 -0.74 -6.66
C TYR A 207 3.59 0.40 -5.76
N ARG A 208 3.50 0.14 -4.45
CA ARG A 208 3.02 1.12 -3.46
C ARG A 208 1.68 1.77 -3.81
N GLY A 209 0.73 0.95 -4.28
CA GLY A 209 -0.60 1.46 -4.59
C GLY A 209 -1.32 1.97 -3.35
N ASP A 210 -1.80 3.21 -3.42
CA ASP A 210 -2.51 3.86 -2.32
C ASP A 210 -3.92 3.27 -2.11
N SER A 211 -4.16 2.85 -0.89
CA SER A 211 -5.46 2.33 -0.45
C SER A 211 -6.41 3.43 0.04
N CYS A 212 -5.91 4.65 0.23
CA CYS A 212 -6.64 5.79 0.76
C CYS A 212 -6.54 7.07 -0.10
N ARG A 213 -6.51 6.94 -1.41
CA ARG A 213 -6.26 7.89 -2.52
C ARG A 213 -6.67 9.36 -2.35
N THR A 214 -7.43 9.73 -1.35
CA THR A 214 -7.96 11.08 -1.13
C THR A 214 -7.70 11.59 0.28
N THR A 215 -6.87 10.87 1.03
CA THR A 215 -6.60 11.19 2.44
C THR A 215 -5.16 10.85 2.73
N GLU A 216 -4.32 11.88 2.76
CA GLU A 216 -2.89 11.75 3.07
C GLU A 216 -2.62 10.74 4.19
N GLY A 217 -1.66 9.84 3.96
CA GLY A 217 -1.29 8.83 4.93
C GLY A 217 0.17 8.40 4.81
N SER A 218 0.62 7.60 5.76
CA SER A 218 2.00 7.14 5.84
C SER A 218 2.15 5.64 6.09
N SER A 219 1.03 4.93 6.21
CA SER A 219 1.05 3.49 6.50
C SER A 219 1.67 2.67 5.37
N THR A 220 2.40 1.61 5.75
CA THR A 220 3.19 0.79 4.83
C THR A 220 3.13 -0.71 5.11
N MET A 221 2.40 -1.13 6.16
CA MET A 221 2.39 -2.53 6.59
C MET A 221 1.12 -3.28 6.17
N ASP A 222 -0.03 -2.63 6.21
CA ASP A 222 -1.32 -3.23 5.87
C ASP A 222 -1.98 -2.56 4.67
N ARG A 223 -2.21 -1.27 4.71
CA ARG A 223 -2.88 -0.45 3.70
C ARG A 223 -2.01 0.76 3.40
N TRP A 224 -1.25 0.67 2.31
CA TRP A 224 -0.34 1.73 1.89
C TRP A 224 -1.09 3.06 1.68
N GLY A 225 -0.46 4.17 2.06
CA GLY A 225 -1.02 5.50 1.87
C GLY A 225 -2.21 5.85 2.76
N CYS A 226 -2.53 5.07 3.78
CA CYS A 226 -3.61 5.39 4.69
C CYS A 226 -3.10 6.13 5.94
N PRO A 227 -3.96 6.90 6.62
CA PRO A 227 -3.61 7.53 7.89
C PRO A 227 -2.98 6.56 8.87
N ASP A 228 -1.88 6.98 9.46
CA ASP A 228 -1.08 6.28 10.45
C ASP A 228 -0.69 7.32 11.49
N THR A 229 -1.43 7.37 12.58
CA THR A 229 -1.37 8.47 13.55
C THR A 229 -0.12 8.46 14.41
N ASP A 230 0.43 7.29 14.71
CA ASP A 230 1.61 7.17 15.56
C ASP A 230 2.90 6.80 14.82
N GLY A 231 2.79 6.43 13.53
CA GLY A 231 3.92 6.23 12.64
C GLY A 231 4.58 4.87 12.75
N ASP A 232 3.87 3.84 13.18
CA ASP A 232 4.41 2.48 13.28
C ASP A 232 4.35 1.68 11.97
N GLY A 233 3.64 2.23 10.99
CA GLY A 233 3.47 1.67 9.66
C GLY A 233 2.12 0.97 9.44
N TRP A 234 1.35 0.72 10.48
CA TRP A 234 -0.02 0.22 10.34
C TRP A 234 -1.00 1.38 10.18
N SER A 235 -2.03 1.17 9.38
CA SER A 235 -3.05 2.20 9.23
C SER A 235 -3.93 2.30 10.47
N ASP A 236 -4.44 3.50 10.81
CA ASP A 236 -5.37 3.72 11.93
C ASP A 236 -6.56 2.74 11.95
N LEU A 237 -6.94 2.22 10.79
CA LEU A 237 -8.03 1.25 10.66
C LEU A 237 -7.58 -0.18 10.96
N GLY A 238 -6.33 -0.50 10.67
CA GLY A 238 -5.73 -1.82 10.91
C GLY A 238 -5.06 -1.94 12.27
N ASP A 239 -4.87 -0.82 12.95
CA ASP A 239 -4.19 -0.69 14.22
C ASP A 239 -5.19 -0.69 15.39
N ALA A 240 -4.96 -1.56 16.36
CA ALA A 240 -5.72 -1.60 17.60
C ALA A 240 -5.30 -0.49 18.60
N PHE A 241 -4.11 0.12 18.39
CA PHE A 241 -3.50 1.07 19.31
C PHE A 241 -2.99 2.35 18.61
N ILE A 242 -3.83 3.03 17.88
CA ILE A 242 -3.55 4.17 16.99
C ILE A 242 -2.71 5.34 17.57
N HIS A 243 -2.26 5.26 18.77
CA HIS A 243 -1.41 6.24 19.45
C HIS A 243 -0.20 5.63 20.15
N GLU A 244 0.07 4.35 19.91
CA GLU A 244 1.13 3.61 20.59
C GLU A 244 2.02 2.85 19.57
N PRO A 245 3.08 3.46 19.07
CA PRO A 245 3.86 2.95 17.93
C PRO A 245 4.64 1.65 18.22
N THR A 246 4.41 1.02 19.33
CA THR A 246 5.02 -0.27 19.67
C THR A 246 3.99 -1.40 19.77
N GLN A 247 2.74 -1.10 19.50
CA GLN A 247 1.61 -2.04 19.53
C GLN A 247 0.65 -1.74 18.39
N TRP A 248 0.25 -2.74 17.62
CA TRP A 248 -0.72 -2.61 16.52
C TRP A 248 -1.81 -3.68 16.55
N ARG A 249 -1.68 -4.68 17.41
CA ARG A 249 -2.60 -5.79 17.46
C ARG A 249 -2.99 -6.14 18.88
N ASP A 250 -4.27 -6.47 19.09
CA ASP A 250 -4.85 -6.97 20.30
C ASP A 250 -5.72 -8.18 19.95
N SER A 251 -5.16 -9.39 20.08
CA SER A 251 -5.80 -10.60 19.55
C SER A 251 -6.97 -11.08 20.37
N ASP A 252 -6.97 -10.84 21.68
CA ASP A 252 -8.04 -11.28 22.59
C ASP A 252 -8.96 -10.13 23.05
N GLY A 253 -8.59 -8.89 22.78
CA GLY A 253 -9.42 -7.72 23.02
C GLY A 253 -9.46 -7.26 24.48
N ASP A 254 -8.37 -7.41 25.21
CA ASP A 254 -8.30 -7.02 26.63
C ASP A 254 -7.70 -5.61 26.85
N GLY A 255 -7.10 -5.02 25.81
CA GLY A 255 -6.52 -3.70 25.85
C GLY A 255 -5.01 -3.70 26.10
N HIS A 256 -4.35 -4.85 26.05
CA HIS A 256 -2.91 -5.04 25.98
C HIS A 256 -2.52 -5.50 24.59
N GLY A 257 -1.39 -5.02 24.07
CA GLY A 257 -0.98 -5.34 22.70
C GLY A 257 -0.15 -6.61 22.63
N ASP A 258 -0.31 -7.35 21.52
CA ASP A 258 0.33 -8.65 21.29
C ASP A 258 1.85 -8.61 21.32
N GLU A 259 2.48 -7.42 21.13
CA GLU A 259 3.93 -7.29 21.12
C GLU A 259 4.48 -7.24 22.56
N GLU A 260 4.96 -8.38 23.03
CA GLU A 260 5.46 -8.60 24.41
C GLU A 260 6.49 -7.53 24.85
N PHE A 261 7.35 -7.07 23.89
CA PHE A 261 8.39 -6.07 24.19
C PHE A 261 7.96 -4.63 23.90
N GLY A 262 6.76 -4.44 23.42
CA GLY A 262 6.15 -3.13 23.25
C GLY A 262 5.74 -2.50 24.59
N ASN A 263 5.32 -1.26 24.53
CA ASN A 263 4.80 -0.59 25.73
C ASN A 263 3.53 -1.29 26.21
N ARG A 264 3.53 -1.75 27.47
CA ARG A 264 2.43 -2.53 28.04
C ARG A 264 2.05 -3.79 27.22
N GLY A 265 3.09 -4.48 26.69
CA GLY A 265 2.89 -5.70 25.92
C GLY A 265 2.21 -6.79 26.73
N ASP A 266 1.33 -7.53 26.06
CA ASP A 266 0.58 -8.63 26.62
C ASP A 266 1.46 -9.87 26.78
N ALA A 267 1.50 -10.42 27.97
CA ALA A 267 2.18 -11.67 28.24
C ALA A 267 1.32 -12.93 27.93
N CYS A 268 0.04 -12.71 27.62
CA CYS A 268 -0.95 -13.77 27.33
C CYS A 268 -1.83 -13.44 26.11
N PRO A 269 -1.27 -13.10 24.90
CA PRO A 269 -1.98 -12.46 23.79
C PRO A 269 -3.12 -13.25 23.16
N GLU A 270 -3.37 -14.46 23.59
CA GLU A 270 -4.46 -15.34 23.14
C GLU A 270 -5.53 -15.55 24.22
N THR A 271 -5.34 -14.93 25.40
CA THR A 271 -6.19 -15.22 26.58
C THR A 271 -6.46 -13.94 27.34
N ARG A 272 -7.61 -13.37 27.10
CA ARG A 272 -8.08 -12.15 27.74
C ARG A 272 -7.88 -12.16 29.25
N GLY A 273 -7.19 -11.15 29.77
CA GLY A 273 -6.89 -11.01 31.16
C GLY A 273 -6.96 -9.57 31.69
N THR A 274 -6.73 -9.42 32.99
CA THR A 274 -6.81 -8.15 33.69
C THR A 274 -5.61 -7.89 34.60
N SER A 275 -4.65 -8.80 34.63
CA SER A 275 -3.46 -8.66 35.47
C SER A 275 -2.59 -7.48 35.02
N LEU A 276 -2.04 -6.74 35.99
CA LEU A 276 -1.31 -5.49 35.77
C LEU A 276 0.03 -5.43 36.48
N LEU A 277 0.34 -6.34 37.39
CA LEU A 277 1.46 -6.20 38.33
C LEU A 277 2.62 -7.16 38.05
N ASP A 278 2.33 -8.34 37.52
CA ASP A 278 3.34 -9.35 37.15
C ASP A 278 3.41 -9.61 35.66
N ARG A 279 2.42 -10.22 35.06
CA ARG A 279 2.26 -10.50 33.64
C ARG A 279 1.05 -9.75 33.11
N LEU A 280 1.29 -8.66 32.39
CA LEU A 280 0.20 -7.85 31.83
C LEU A 280 -0.69 -8.70 30.92
N GLY A 281 -2.00 -8.44 30.91
CA GLY A 281 -2.95 -9.07 30.02
C GLY A 281 -3.25 -10.54 30.34
N CYS A 282 -2.69 -11.11 31.40
CA CYS A 282 -2.99 -12.47 31.77
C CYS A 282 -4.22 -12.56 32.66
N ARG A 283 -4.77 -13.77 32.76
CA ARG A 283 -5.95 -14.02 33.59
C ARG A 283 -5.66 -13.66 35.03
N ASP A 284 -6.58 -12.91 35.62
CA ASP A 284 -6.65 -12.50 37.03
C ASP A 284 -8.08 -12.67 37.44
N THR A 285 -8.33 -13.71 38.28
CA THR A 285 -9.71 -14.15 38.59
C THR A 285 -10.39 -13.26 39.60
N ASP A 286 -9.68 -12.72 40.59
CA ASP A 286 -10.23 -11.93 41.68
C ASP A 286 -10.02 -10.42 41.54
N GLY A 287 -9.16 -10.00 40.56
CA GLY A 287 -8.98 -8.59 40.21
C GLY A 287 -8.00 -7.84 41.11
N ASP A 288 -7.05 -8.51 41.71
CA ASP A 288 -6.06 -7.90 42.60
C ASP A 288 -4.82 -7.34 41.79
N GLY A 289 -4.73 -7.72 40.52
CA GLY A 289 -3.69 -7.30 39.61
C GLY A 289 -2.58 -8.32 39.39
N TRP A 290 -2.55 -9.42 40.09
CA TRP A 290 -1.64 -10.54 39.93
C TRP A 290 -2.25 -11.60 39.02
N SER A 291 -1.43 -12.27 38.22
CA SER A 291 -1.95 -13.28 37.31
C SER A 291 -2.16 -14.64 37.97
N ASP A 292 -3.26 -15.32 37.57
CA ASP A 292 -3.53 -16.69 37.96
C ASP A 292 -2.33 -17.61 37.62
N PRO A 293 -2.01 -18.62 38.44
CA PRO A 293 -0.96 -19.57 38.13
C PRO A 293 -1.32 -20.48 36.96
N THR A 294 -0.29 -20.92 36.22
CA THR A 294 -0.38 -21.87 35.11
C THR A 294 0.67 -22.97 35.26
N ASP A 295 0.66 -23.96 34.36
CA ASP A 295 1.69 -25.01 34.35
C ASP A 295 3.12 -24.46 34.27
N ASN A 296 3.32 -23.35 33.56
CA ASN A 296 4.62 -22.72 33.35
C ASN A 296 4.85 -21.46 34.18
N TRP A 297 3.83 -21.00 34.92
CA TRP A 297 3.86 -19.79 35.71
C TRP A 297 3.32 -20.14 37.10
N LYS A 298 4.23 -20.45 38.00
CA LYS A 298 3.87 -21.03 39.32
C LYS A 298 3.56 -19.94 40.32
N ALA A 299 2.59 -20.26 41.21
CA ALA A 299 2.28 -19.49 42.39
C ALA A 299 3.43 -19.45 43.40
N HIS A 300 3.43 -18.46 44.26
CA HIS A 300 4.27 -18.46 45.44
C HIS A 300 4.08 -19.73 46.30
N PRO A 301 5.10 -20.24 46.97
CA PRO A 301 6.51 -19.77 46.99
C PRO A 301 7.37 -20.31 45.85
N HIS A 302 6.84 -21.13 44.95
CA HIS A 302 7.58 -21.81 43.90
C HIS A 302 7.74 -20.97 42.62
N GLY A 303 7.07 -19.85 42.55
CA GLY A 303 7.09 -18.88 41.43
C GLY A 303 6.69 -17.49 41.95
N ILE A 304 6.10 -16.70 41.05
CA ILE A 304 5.66 -15.32 41.35
C ILE A 304 4.21 -15.05 40.94
N ALA A 305 3.49 -16.07 40.46
CA ALA A 305 2.06 -15.95 40.20
C ALA A 305 1.28 -15.85 41.53
N ASP A 306 0.05 -15.41 41.41
CA ASP A 306 -0.88 -15.34 42.50
C ASP A 306 -1.04 -16.71 43.21
N ALA A 307 -0.85 -16.72 44.52
CA ALA A 307 -1.04 -17.92 45.33
C ALA A 307 -2.53 -18.15 45.70
N PHE A 308 -3.35 -17.11 45.64
CA PHE A 308 -4.75 -17.10 46.10
C PHE A 308 -5.71 -16.54 45.03
N PRO A 309 -5.85 -17.14 43.85
CA PRO A 309 -6.58 -16.58 42.69
C PRO A 309 -8.08 -16.30 42.90
N THR A 310 -8.57 -16.38 44.06
CA THR A 310 -9.97 -16.11 44.43
C THR A 310 -10.10 -15.16 45.63
N GLU A 311 -8.99 -14.59 46.09
CA GLU A 311 -8.94 -13.79 47.32
C GLU A 311 -8.17 -12.47 47.11
N ALA A 312 -8.81 -11.49 46.54
CA ALA A 312 -8.23 -10.18 46.09
C ALA A 312 -7.45 -9.37 47.16
N LEU A 313 -7.28 -9.87 48.34
CA LEU A 313 -6.46 -9.27 49.40
C LEU A 313 -5.20 -10.08 49.69
N GLN A 314 -5.03 -11.19 49.02
CA GLN A 314 -3.90 -12.10 49.17
C GLN A 314 -3.37 -12.49 47.78
N TRP A 315 -2.06 -12.40 47.56
CA TRP A 315 -1.44 -12.83 46.31
C TRP A 315 -0.14 -13.60 46.53
N LYS A 316 0.40 -13.51 47.73
CA LYS A 316 1.70 -14.07 48.05
C LYS A 316 1.60 -14.98 49.28
N ASP A 317 2.28 -16.12 49.18
CA ASP A 317 2.47 -17.10 50.24
C ASP A 317 3.97 -17.41 50.25
N SER A 318 4.71 -16.79 51.17
CA SER A 318 6.16 -16.86 51.16
C SER A 318 6.76 -18.16 51.63
N ASP A 319 6.11 -18.84 52.55
CA ASP A 319 6.56 -20.10 53.16
C ASP A 319 5.80 -21.34 52.70
N GLY A 320 4.64 -21.13 52.05
CA GLY A 320 3.87 -22.20 51.41
C GLY A 320 2.97 -22.97 52.36
N ASP A 321 2.54 -22.35 53.46
CA ASP A 321 1.68 -22.97 54.46
C ASP A 321 0.16 -22.88 54.15
N GLY A 322 -0.19 -22.03 53.15
CA GLY A 322 -1.55 -21.81 52.72
C GLY A 322 -2.23 -20.61 53.35
N PHE A 323 -1.54 -19.83 54.13
CA PHE A 323 -1.96 -18.50 54.60
C PHE A 323 -1.25 -17.43 53.82
N GLY A 324 -1.93 -16.41 53.37
CA GLY A 324 -1.30 -15.32 52.61
C GLY A 324 -0.54 -14.35 53.50
N ASP A 325 0.60 -13.87 52.99
CA ASP A 325 1.50 -12.94 53.72
C ASP A 325 0.77 -11.76 54.37
N ASN A 326 -0.35 -11.30 53.82
CA ASN A 326 -1.10 -10.17 54.36
C ASN A 326 -1.92 -10.49 55.61
N SER A 327 -2.27 -11.76 55.84
CA SER A 327 -3.00 -12.22 56.96
C SER A 327 -2.16 -13.09 57.91
N ASP A 328 -1.07 -13.61 57.42
CA ASP A 328 -0.11 -14.40 58.13
C ASP A 328 0.73 -13.53 59.07
N ILE A 329 0.84 -13.94 60.30
CA ILE A 329 1.64 -13.27 61.35
C ILE A 329 3.11 -13.73 61.27
N CYS A 330 3.36 -14.91 60.71
CA CYS A 330 4.68 -15.51 60.57
C CYS A 330 5.07 -15.79 59.10
N PRO A 331 4.99 -14.84 58.16
CA PRO A 331 4.96 -15.08 56.72
C PRO A 331 6.24 -15.65 56.09
N GLU A 332 7.25 -15.93 56.87
CA GLU A 332 8.52 -16.53 56.44
C GLU A 332 8.74 -17.90 57.10
N GLU A 333 7.81 -18.37 57.88
CA GLU A 333 7.95 -19.57 58.73
C GLU A 333 6.71 -20.44 58.62
N PHE A 334 6.78 -21.53 57.86
CA PHE A 334 5.67 -22.47 57.62
C PHE A 334 4.99 -22.85 58.93
N GLY A 335 3.71 -22.53 59.10
CA GLY A 335 2.91 -22.76 60.29
C GLY A 335 1.50 -23.21 59.98
N THR A 336 0.85 -23.79 61.03
CA THR A 336 -0.52 -24.29 60.90
C THR A 336 -1.45 -23.68 61.96
N SER A 337 -0.93 -22.77 62.78
CA SER A 337 -1.71 -22.15 63.84
C SER A 337 -2.83 -21.27 63.28
N ILE A 338 -3.94 -21.25 64.00
CA ILE A 338 -5.09 -20.39 63.76
C ILE A 338 -5.01 -19.13 64.63
N TYR A 339 -4.29 -19.22 65.72
CA TYR A 339 -4.14 -18.13 66.70
C TYR A 339 -2.70 -18.07 67.27
N PRO A 340 -1.89 -17.05 66.97
CA PRO A 340 -2.03 -16.19 65.80
C PRO A 340 -1.90 -17.01 64.52
N LEU A 341 -2.49 -16.50 63.43
CA LEU A 341 -2.56 -17.20 62.17
C LEU A 341 -1.17 -17.43 61.53
N GLY A 342 -0.90 -18.62 60.98
CA GLY A 342 0.25 -18.93 60.16
C GLY A 342 1.57 -19.14 60.92
N CYS A 343 1.59 -19.30 62.22
CA CYS A 343 2.81 -19.58 62.98
C CYS A 343 2.95 -21.10 63.27
N ILE A 344 4.17 -21.50 63.66
CA ILE A 344 4.45 -22.91 64.01
C ILE A 344 3.46 -23.36 65.12
N ASP A 345 2.86 -24.49 64.90
CA ASP A 345 1.95 -25.21 65.80
C ASP A 345 2.37 -26.68 65.77
N SER A 346 3.07 -27.08 66.77
CA SER A 346 3.75 -28.38 66.79
C SER A 346 2.80 -29.56 67.07
N ASP A 347 1.70 -29.37 67.74
CA ASP A 347 0.74 -30.40 68.08
C ASP A 347 -0.61 -30.33 67.32
N GLY A 348 -0.86 -29.20 66.65
CA GLY A 348 -1.99 -29.01 65.73
C GLY A 348 -3.31 -28.71 66.51
N ASP A 349 -3.21 -27.98 67.59
CA ASP A 349 -4.42 -27.59 68.39
C ASP A 349 -4.98 -26.22 67.93
N GLY A 350 -4.20 -25.51 67.12
CA GLY A 350 -4.55 -24.19 66.50
C GLY A 350 -3.92 -23.01 67.21
N PHE A 351 -3.16 -23.20 68.27
CA PHE A 351 -2.37 -22.19 68.96
C PHE A 351 -0.90 -22.32 68.48
N SER A 352 -0.19 -21.21 68.29
CA SER A 352 1.22 -21.30 67.95
C SER A 352 2.07 -21.68 69.18
N ASP A 353 3.19 -22.41 68.91
CA ASP A 353 4.14 -22.78 69.96
C ASP A 353 4.56 -21.63 70.87
N GLN A 354 4.55 -20.41 70.35
CA GLN A 354 4.94 -19.21 71.11
C GLN A 354 3.81 -18.74 72.05
N ASN A 355 2.56 -19.00 71.68
CA ASN A 355 1.37 -18.57 72.43
C ASN A 355 0.68 -19.75 73.13
N ASP A 356 1.27 -20.92 73.10
CA ASP A 356 0.86 -22.14 73.66
C ASP A 356 1.72 -22.46 74.92
N ALA A 357 1.08 -22.70 76.02
CA ALA A 357 1.76 -23.10 77.24
C ALA A 357 2.25 -24.56 77.16
N PHE A 358 1.64 -25.36 76.28
CA PHE A 358 1.91 -26.81 76.13
C PHE A 358 2.16 -27.19 74.62
N PRO A 359 3.15 -26.69 73.95
CA PRO A 359 3.34 -26.81 72.49
C PRO A 359 3.46 -28.23 71.91
N HIS A 360 3.26 -29.22 72.67
CA HIS A 360 3.31 -30.63 72.28
C HIS A 360 2.15 -31.46 72.87
N ASP A 361 1.12 -30.79 73.43
CA ASP A 361 -0.09 -31.42 73.95
C ASP A 361 -1.35 -30.84 73.33
N GLN A 362 -1.82 -31.42 72.24
CA GLN A 362 -2.99 -31.01 71.49
C GLN A 362 -4.28 -30.76 72.32
N ALA A 363 -4.32 -31.22 73.59
CA ALA A 363 -5.48 -31.09 74.42
C ALA A 363 -5.48 -29.78 75.22
N ASP A 364 -4.31 -29.12 75.38
CA ASP A 364 -4.16 -27.95 76.25
C ASP A 364 -3.24 -26.89 75.60
N TRP A 365 -3.64 -25.65 75.67
CA TRP A 365 -2.91 -24.47 75.15
C TRP A 365 -2.72 -23.35 76.16
N ASN A 366 -3.42 -23.40 77.26
CA ASN A 366 -3.41 -22.38 78.28
C ASN A 366 -3.16 -22.96 79.67
N ASP A 367 -2.35 -22.27 80.44
CA ASP A 367 -2.08 -22.52 81.86
C ASP A 367 -2.32 -21.22 82.62
N SER A 368 -3.54 -21.05 83.16
CA SER A 368 -3.98 -19.78 83.74
C SER A 368 -3.32 -19.41 85.04
N ASP A 369 -2.84 -20.37 85.81
CA ASP A 369 -2.23 -20.17 87.14
C ASP A 369 -0.74 -20.51 87.16
N GLY A 370 -0.20 -21.16 86.10
CA GLY A 370 1.25 -21.39 85.86
C GLY A 370 1.77 -22.58 86.69
N ASP A 371 0.95 -23.59 86.96
CA ASP A 371 1.33 -24.75 87.74
C ASP A 371 1.88 -25.95 86.93
N GLY A 372 1.71 -25.84 85.56
CA GLY A 372 2.18 -26.81 84.62
C GLY A 372 1.15 -27.85 84.19
N TYR A 373 -0.09 -27.68 84.55
CA TYR A 373 -1.25 -28.43 84.06
C TYR A 373 -2.12 -27.52 83.23
N GLY A 374 -2.61 -27.99 82.12
CA GLY A 374 -3.43 -27.21 81.26
C GLY A 374 -4.83 -27.00 81.73
N ASP A 375 -5.42 -25.84 81.46
CA ASP A 375 -6.75 -25.43 81.91
C ASP A 375 -7.87 -26.46 81.60
N ASN A 376 -7.66 -27.24 80.48
CA ASN A 376 -8.64 -28.26 80.07
C ASN A 376 -8.53 -29.55 80.90
N ASN A 377 -7.38 -29.83 81.48
CA ASN A 377 -7.09 -31.00 82.29
C ASN A 377 -6.90 -30.67 83.73
N ASP A 378 -6.91 -29.37 84.08
CA ASP A 378 -6.85 -28.90 85.46
C ASP A 378 -8.25 -28.67 86.01
N LEU A 379 -8.54 -29.30 87.15
CA LEU A 379 -9.84 -29.14 87.87
C LEU A 379 -9.89 -27.78 88.60
N PHE A 380 -8.74 -27.12 88.82
CA PHE A 380 -8.63 -25.86 89.56
C PHE A 380 -7.83 -24.80 88.80
N PRO A 381 -8.19 -24.42 87.55
CA PRO A 381 -7.36 -23.63 86.59
C PRO A 381 -7.00 -22.24 87.06
N ASN A 382 -7.26 -21.85 88.26
CA ASN A 382 -6.86 -20.57 88.84
C ASN A 382 -6.23 -20.72 90.23
N ASP A 383 -5.86 -21.94 90.61
CA ASP A 383 -5.20 -22.21 91.88
C ASP A 383 -3.95 -23.07 91.69
N SER A 384 -2.82 -22.43 91.44
CA SER A 384 -1.52 -23.08 91.16
C SER A 384 -1.00 -24.04 92.25
N SER A 385 -1.76 -24.30 93.22
CA SER A 385 -1.46 -25.31 94.26
C SER A 385 -2.23 -26.61 94.12
N ASP A 386 -3.27 -26.63 93.28
CA ASP A 386 -4.15 -27.78 93.08
C ASP A 386 -4.56 -27.96 91.62
N TRP A 387 -4.50 -29.21 91.10
CA TRP A 387 -4.81 -29.54 89.67
C TRP A 387 -5.70 -30.78 89.51
N PHE A 388 -5.89 -31.55 90.54
CA PHE A 388 -6.86 -32.66 90.54
C PHE A 388 -7.61 -32.82 91.86
N ASP A 389 -8.75 -33.44 91.80
CA ASP A 389 -9.69 -33.75 92.90
C ASP A 389 -10.08 -35.23 92.74
N ILE A 390 -9.48 -36.10 93.54
CA ILE A 390 -9.61 -37.58 93.42
C ILE A 390 -10.96 -38.06 93.94
N ASP A 391 -11.48 -37.45 95.00
CA ASP A 391 -12.73 -37.89 95.59
C ASP A 391 -13.94 -37.04 95.19
N MET A 392 -13.73 -36.00 94.38
CA MET A 392 -14.73 -35.08 93.81
C MET A 392 -15.49 -34.28 94.86
N ASP A 393 -14.82 -33.89 95.94
CA ASP A 393 -15.45 -33.13 97.02
C ASP A 393 -15.35 -31.58 96.79
N GLY A 394 -14.63 -31.15 95.73
CA GLY A 394 -14.48 -29.75 95.36
C GLY A 394 -13.28 -29.04 96.01
N TYR A 395 -12.37 -29.78 96.63
CA TYR A 395 -11.10 -29.32 97.18
C TYR A 395 -9.97 -30.10 96.53
N GLY A 396 -8.89 -29.42 96.22
CA GLY A 396 -7.73 -30.02 95.52
C GLY A 396 -6.93 -30.94 96.44
N ASP A 397 -6.45 -32.05 95.87
CA ASP A 397 -5.71 -33.10 96.58
C ASP A 397 -4.15 -32.95 96.49
N ASN A 398 -3.65 -31.92 95.87
CA ASN A 398 -2.18 -31.71 95.63
C ASN A 398 -1.48 -31.07 96.85
N ARG A 399 -2.15 -30.84 97.95
CA ARG A 399 -1.52 -30.20 99.13
C ARG A 399 -0.29 -30.97 99.58
N ASP A 400 0.83 -30.22 99.61
CA ASP A 400 2.10 -30.78 100.10
C ASP A 400 1.90 -31.54 101.43
N GLU A 401 2.37 -32.79 101.46
CA GLU A 401 2.40 -33.63 102.70
C GLU A 401 3.17 -33.01 103.86
N ASN A 402 3.59 -31.73 103.71
CA ASN A 402 4.38 -31.03 104.77
C ASN A 402 3.64 -30.03 105.62
N GLN A 403 2.29 -29.95 105.53
CA GLN A 403 1.48 -29.21 106.52
C GLN A 403 0.61 -30.12 107.35
N GLN A 404 1.27 -30.70 108.38
CA GLN A 404 0.58 -31.20 109.56
C GLN A 404 0.53 -30.13 110.58
#